data_a7ceda45249536ea837987996bd7ea2d
#
_entry.id   a7ceda45249536ea837987996bd7ea2d
#
_cell.length_a   1.000
_cell.length_b   1.000
_cell.length_c   1.000
_cell.angle_alpha   90.00
_cell.angle_beta   90.00
_cell.angle_gamma   90.00
#
_symmetry.space_group_name_H-M   'P 1'
#
loop_
_entity.id
_entity.type
_entity.pdbx_description
1 polymer ?
#
loop_
_entity_poly.entity_id
_entity_poly.type
_entity_poly.pdbx_seq_one_letter_code
_entity_poly.pdbx_strand_id
1 'polypeptide(L)'
;VCWQMAMENMDTPTALIFSRQGIKNLPEGNDYQQARKGAYIVAGSDEAFDVVLLASGSEVSTLQAGAELLRQDGIKVRIVSVPSEGLFRRQSKEYQQMVLPAGVKRFGLTAGLPVTLEGLVGENGKVFGLNSFGFSAPYKVLDEKLGFTAQNVYNQVKELLNN
;
A
#
# COMPACT_ATOMS: atom_id res chain seq x y z
N VAL A 1 -4.80 -16.20 -7.36
CA VAL A 1 -3.37 -16.15 -7.00
C VAL A 1 -3.18 -16.60 -5.55
N CYS A 2 -3.65 -15.86 -4.52
CA CYS A 2 -3.37 -16.18 -3.11
C CYS A 2 -3.84 -17.57 -2.68
N TRP A 3 -5.03 -18.03 -3.11
CA TRP A 3 -5.49 -19.41 -2.87
C TRP A 3 -4.57 -20.45 -3.48
N GLN A 4 -4.12 -20.21 -4.72
CA GLN A 4 -3.18 -21.11 -5.38
C GLN A 4 -1.85 -21.17 -4.61
N MET A 5 -1.32 -20.03 -4.18
CA MET A 5 -0.09 -19.98 -3.36
C MET A 5 -0.25 -20.72 -2.03
N ALA A 6 -1.42 -20.58 -1.39
CA ALA A 6 -1.70 -21.30 -0.15
C ALA A 6 -1.73 -22.83 -0.35
N MET A 7 -2.30 -23.29 -1.46
CA MET A 7 -2.33 -24.72 -1.81
C MET A 7 -0.97 -25.27 -2.23
N GLU A 8 -0.13 -24.44 -2.81
CA GLU A 8 1.25 -24.82 -3.20
C GLU A 8 2.22 -24.84 -2.00
N ASN A 9 1.89 -24.13 -0.92
CA ASN A 9 2.73 -24.07 0.29
C ASN A 9 2.46 -25.28 1.20
N MET A 10 3.29 -26.28 1.12
CA MET A 10 3.16 -27.53 1.89
C MET A 10 3.90 -27.53 3.21
N ASP A 11 4.79 -26.58 3.44
CA ASP A 11 5.74 -26.61 4.56
C ASP A 11 5.27 -25.81 5.78
N THR A 12 4.42 -24.80 5.58
CA THR A 12 3.98 -23.88 6.64
C THR A 12 2.50 -23.50 6.49
N PRO A 13 1.81 -23.18 7.61
CA PRO A 13 0.46 -22.63 7.54
C PRO A 13 0.40 -21.33 6.75
N THR A 14 -0.64 -21.14 5.94
CA THR A 14 -0.90 -19.92 5.19
C THR A 14 -2.20 -19.28 5.65
N ALA A 15 -2.15 -18.07 6.19
CA ALA A 15 -3.31 -17.27 6.54
C ALA A 15 -3.69 -16.35 5.37
N LEU A 16 -4.94 -16.39 4.95
CA LEU A 16 -5.50 -15.50 3.93
C LEU A 16 -6.50 -14.54 4.60
N ILE A 17 -6.15 -13.26 4.65
CA ILE A 17 -6.97 -12.22 5.28
C ILE A 17 -7.53 -11.33 4.19
N PHE A 18 -8.85 -11.32 4.03
CA PHE A 18 -9.54 -10.58 2.98
C PHE A 18 -10.35 -9.41 3.53
N SER A 19 -10.54 -8.38 2.70
CA SER A 19 -11.40 -7.25 3.01
C SER A 19 -12.87 -7.68 3.09
N ARG A 20 -13.63 -7.11 4.01
CA ARG A 20 -15.08 -7.34 4.15
C ARG A 20 -15.92 -6.44 3.24
N GLN A 21 -15.42 -5.24 2.91
CA GLN A 21 -16.09 -4.32 2.00
C GLN A 21 -15.81 -4.67 0.54
N GLY A 22 -16.70 -4.22 -0.35
CA GLY A 22 -16.45 -4.26 -1.78
C GLY A 22 -15.30 -3.29 -2.14
N ILE A 23 -14.30 -3.81 -2.83
CA ILE A 23 -13.18 -3.03 -3.36
C ILE A 23 -13.29 -2.95 -4.88
N LYS A 24 -12.92 -1.79 -5.45
CA LYS A 24 -12.81 -1.65 -6.89
C LYS A 24 -11.60 -2.45 -7.40
N ASN A 25 -11.77 -3.11 -8.53
CA ASN A 25 -10.63 -3.72 -9.21
C ASN A 25 -9.60 -2.66 -9.59
N LEU A 26 -8.33 -3.08 -9.62
CA LEU A 26 -7.28 -2.25 -10.19
C LEU A 26 -7.58 -1.97 -11.68
N PRO A 27 -7.06 -0.86 -12.25
CA PRO A 27 -7.21 -0.57 -13.67
C PRO A 27 -6.79 -1.75 -14.54
N GLU A 28 -7.34 -1.81 -15.75
CA GLU A 28 -6.95 -2.80 -16.75
C GLU A 28 -5.44 -2.77 -17.02
N GLY A 29 -4.86 -3.94 -17.30
CA GLY A 29 -3.41 -4.07 -17.52
C GLY A 29 -2.60 -4.43 -16.29
N ASN A 30 -3.19 -4.43 -15.08
CA ASN A 30 -2.51 -4.93 -13.89
C ASN A 30 -2.37 -6.47 -13.93
N ASP A 31 -1.13 -6.92 -13.76
CA ASP A 31 -0.83 -8.36 -13.66
C ASP A 31 -0.94 -8.81 -12.19
N TYR A 32 -2.06 -9.39 -11.83
CA TYR A 32 -2.30 -9.91 -10.48
C TYR A 32 -1.36 -11.05 -10.07
N GLN A 33 -0.67 -11.70 -11.02
CA GLN A 33 0.35 -12.73 -10.73
C GLN A 33 1.54 -12.11 -9.97
N GLN A 34 1.78 -10.82 -10.10
CA GLN A 34 2.81 -10.12 -9.33
C GLN A 34 2.58 -10.18 -7.80
N ALA A 35 1.36 -10.44 -7.36
CA ALA A 35 1.05 -10.66 -5.93
C ALA A 35 1.88 -11.82 -5.32
N ARG A 36 2.33 -12.79 -6.13
CA ARG A 36 3.24 -13.86 -5.71
C ARG A 36 4.57 -13.35 -5.16
N LYS A 37 4.98 -12.14 -5.55
CA LYS A 37 6.22 -11.51 -5.08
C LYS A 37 6.06 -10.76 -3.75
N GLY A 38 4.83 -10.69 -3.23
CA GLY A 38 4.53 -10.08 -1.93
C GLY A 38 4.37 -8.57 -1.93
N ALA A 39 4.98 -7.85 -2.86
CA ALA A 39 4.70 -6.46 -3.19
C ALA A 39 4.93 -6.23 -4.68
N TYR A 40 4.14 -5.35 -5.30
CA TYR A 40 4.24 -5.04 -6.73
C TYR A 40 3.68 -3.65 -7.05
N ILE A 41 4.16 -3.06 -8.15
CA ILE A 41 3.73 -1.74 -8.60
C ILE A 41 2.36 -1.88 -9.29
N VAL A 42 1.41 -1.03 -8.89
CA VAL A 42 0.06 -0.96 -9.47
C VAL A 42 -0.18 0.30 -10.30
N ALA A 43 0.65 1.34 -10.11
CA ALA A 43 0.64 2.54 -10.91
C ALA A 43 1.99 3.28 -10.83
N GLY A 44 2.38 4.01 -11.87
CA GLY A 44 3.62 4.79 -11.90
C GLY A 44 4.87 3.92 -12.08
N SER A 45 4.84 2.90 -12.94
CA SER A 45 5.96 1.97 -13.14
C SER A 45 7.12 2.56 -13.95
N ASP A 46 6.82 3.37 -14.97
CA ASP A 46 7.77 3.76 -16.01
C ASP A 46 8.17 5.24 -15.96
N GLU A 47 7.61 6.01 -15.01
CA GLU A 47 7.86 7.44 -14.88
C GLU A 47 8.72 7.75 -13.66
N ALA A 48 9.45 8.88 -13.72
CA ALA A 48 10.04 9.48 -12.53
C ALA A 48 8.91 9.82 -11.53
N PHE A 49 9.13 9.57 -10.26
CA PHE A 49 8.15 9.81 -9.19
C PHE A 49 8.82 10.46 -7.99
N ASP A 50 8.06 11.30 -7.29
CA ASP A 50 8.49 12.07 -6.13
C ASP A 50 8.27 11.31 -4.84
N VAL A 51 7.27 10.40 -4.84
CA VAL A 51 6.86 9.63 -3.66
C VAL A 51 6.33 8.26 -4.04
N VAL A 52 6.59 7.27 -3.18
CA VAL A 52 5.98 5.94 -3.24
C VAL A 52 4.89 5.83 -2.17
N LEU A 53 3.69 5.45 -2.58
CA LEU A 53 2.58 5.12 -1.67
C LEU A 53 2.43 3.60 -1.60
N LEU A 54 2.33 3.04 -0.40
CA LEU A 54 2.21 1.59 -0.23
C LEU A 54 1.10 1.21 0.76
N ALA A 55 0.33 0.19 0.41
CA ALA A 55 -0.76 -0.34 1.22
C ALA A 55 -1.09 -1.78 0.85
N SER A 56 -1.94 -2.42 1.63
CA SER A 56 -2.53 -3.73 1.36
C SER A 56 -4.05 -3.64 1.30
N GLY A 57 -4.67 -4.51 0.50
CA GLY A 57 -6.13 -4.67 0.48
C GLY A 57 -6.89 -3.42 0.05
N SER A 58 -7.89 -3.05 0.84
CA SER A 58 -8.78 -1.91 0.57
C SER A 58 -8.07 -0.56 0.54
N GLU A 59 -7.02 -0.40 1.34
CA GLU A 59 -6.27 0.85 1.46
C GLU A 59 -5.55 1.22 0.15
N VAL A 60 -5.30 0.27 -0.75
CA VAL A 60 -4.76 0.55 -2.09
C VAL A 60 -5.70 1.46 -2.88
N SER A 61 -7.02 1.24 -2.79
CA SER A 61 -8.00 2.11 -3.48
C SER A 61 -8.05 3.52 -2.89
N THR A 62 -7.86 3.65 -1.57
CA THR A 62 -7.74 4.94 -0.89
C THR A 62 -6.48 5.68 -1.33
N LEU A 63 -5.35 4.97 -1.46
CA LEU A 63 -4.12 5.55 -2.01
C LEU A 63 -4.29 6.00 -3.46
N GLN A 64 -4.99 5.23 -4.30
CA GLN A 64 -5.27 5.64 -5.68
C GLN A 64 -6.06 6.96 -5.74
N ALA A 65 -7.12 7.09 -4.92
CA ALA A 65 -7.90 8.32 -4.84
C ALA A 65 -7.07 9.51 -4.32
N GLY A 66 -6.21 9.29 -3.30
CA GLY A 66 -5.28 10.32 -2.81
C GLY A 66 -4.21 10.70 -3.83
N ALA A 67 -3.71 9.73 -4.60
CA ALA A 67 -2.75 9.96 -5.67
C ALA A 67 -3.31 10.82 -6.82
N GLU A 68 -4.61 10.72 -7.11
CA GLU A 68 -5.26 11.60 -8.09
C GLU A 68 -5.20 13.07 -7.66
N LEU A 69 -5.42 13.35 -6.36
CA LEU A 69 -5.29 14.71 -5.81
C LEU A 69 -3.84 15.20 -5.87
N LEU A 70 -2.87 14.34 -5.54
CA LEU A 70 -1.45 14.69 -5.62
C LEU A 70 -1.00 15.00 -7.05
N ARG A 71 -1.49 14.22 -8.02
CA ARG A 71 -1.18 14.44 -9.45
C ARG A 71 -1.76 15.75 -9.99
N GLN A 72 -2.90 16.21 -9.48
CA GLN A 72 -3.46 17.53 -9.82
C GLN A 72 -2.52 18.66 -9.40
N ASP A 73 -1.74 18.47 -8.33
CA ASP A 73 -0.68 19.38 -7.89
C ASP A 73 0.67 19.15 -8.58
N GLY A 74 0.73 18.30 -9.61
CA GLY A 74 1.96 17.99 -10.35
C GLY A 74 2.90 17.00 -9.64
N ILE A 75 2.51 16.41 -8.51
CA ILE A 75 3.32 15.43 -7.78
C ILE A 75 3.19 14.07 -8.46
N LYS A 76 4.33 13.51 -8.83
CA LYS A 76 4.41 12.19 -9.47
C LYS A 76 4.42 11.09 -8.42
N VAL A 77 3.49 10.15 -8.54
CA VAL A 77 3.23 9.14 -7.52
C VAL A 77 3.36 7.74 -8.10
N ARG A 78 4.15 6.90 -7.43
CA ARG A 78 4.14 5.45 -7.62
C ARG A 78 3.26 4.82 -6.53
N ILE A 79 2.41 3.86 -6.90
CA ILE A 79 1.58 3.10 -5.97
C ILE A 79 2.02 1.65 -5.97
N VAL A 80 2.23 1.09 -4.78
CA VAL A 80 2.65 -0.29 -4.55
C VAL A 80 1.61 -1.01 -3.70
N SER A 81 1.11 -2.14 -4.19
CA SER A 81 0.32 -3.08 -3.40
C SER A 81 1.24 -4.04 -2.66
N VAL A 82 1.02 -4.21 -1.36
CA VAL A 82 1.84 -5.06 -0.47
C VAL A 82 0.97 -6.14 0.17
N PRO A 83 0.53 -7.17 -0.56
CA PRO A 83 -0.25 -8.25 0.02
C PRO A 83 0.52 -9.10 1.04
N SER A 84 1.85 -9.15 0.98
CA SER A 84 2.68 -9.89 1.93
C SER A 84 4.09 -9.32 2.04
N GLU A 85 4.37 -8.60 3.12
CA GLU A 85 5.71 -8.08 3.39
C GLU A 85 6.76 -9.21 3.48
N GLY A 86 6.43 -10.33 4.13
CA GLY A 86 7.35 -11.45 4.29
C GLY A 86 7.77 -12.08 2.97
N LEU A 87 6.85 -12.22 2.01
CA LEU A 87 7.19 -12.69 0.65
C LEU A 87 8.04 -11.67 -0.10
N PHE A 88 7.73 -10.39 0.03
CA PHE A 88 8.50 -9.32 -0.61
C PHE A 88 9.96 -9.27 -0.11
N ARG A 89 10.16 -9.43 1.19
CA ARG A 89 11.52 -9.45 1.78
C ARG A 89 12.37 -10.64 1.32
N ARG A 90 11.74 -11.71 0.83
CA ARG A 90 12.43 -12.88 0.26
C ARG A 90 12.81 -12.69 -1.21
N GLN A 91 12.32 -11.65 -1.87
CA GLN A 91 12.70 -11.36 -3.25
C GLN A 91 14.15 -10.90 -3.35
N SER A 92 14.72 -10.93 -4.56
CA SER A 92 16.06 -10.42 -4.79
C SER A 92 16.17 -8.94 -4.44
N LYS A 93 17.36 -8.47 -4.12
CA LYS A 93 17.61 -7.06 -3.79
C LYS A 93 17.28 -6.14 -4.96
N GLU A 94 17.54 -6.59 -6.18
CA GLU A 94 17.23 -5.89 -7.42
C GLU A 94 15.71 -5.68 -7.54
N TYR A 95 14.90 -6.72 -7.27
CA TYR A 95 13.44 -6.61 -7.29
C TYR A 95 12.94 -5.66 -6.20
N GLN A 96 13.46 -5.80 -4.98
CA GLN A 96 13.10 -4.91 -3.87
C GLN A 96 13.40 -3.43 -4.21
N GLN A 97 14.58 -3.16 -4.79
CA GLN A 97 14.97 -1.82 -5.23
C GLN A 97 14.13 -1.30 -6.40
N MET A 98 13.73 -2.15 -7.32
CA MET A 98 12.86 -1.79 -8.43
C MET A 98 11.47 -1.36 -7.93
N VAL A 99 10.91 -2.07 -6.95
CA VAL A 99 9.59 -1.76 -6.38
C VAL A 99 9.67 -0.56 -5.41
N LEU A 100 10.63 -0.59 -4.48
CA LEU A 100 10.85 0.40 -3.44
C LEU A 100 12.29 0.95 -3.51
N PRO A 101 12.60 1.85 -4.46
CA PRO A 101 13.94 2.38 -4.63
C PRO A 101 14.40 3.20 -3.42
N ALA A 102 15.69 3.14 -3.13
CA ALA A 102 16.30 3.96 -2.08
C ALA A 102 16.25 5.46 -2.43
N GLY A 103 16.27 6.30 -1.41
CA GLY A 103 16.32 7.76 -1.58
C GLY A 103 15.00 8.44 -1.93
N VAL A 104 13.93 7.69 -2.13
CA VAL A 104 12.60 8.24 -2.39
C VAL A 104 11.76 8.17 -1.11
N LYS A 105 11.06 9.26 -0.79
CA LYS A 105 10.12 9.30 0.33
C LYS A 105 8.97 8.30 0.12
N ARG A 106 8.56 7.64 1.21
CA ARG A 106 7.54 6.60 1.15
C ARG A 106 6.45 6.87 2.18
N PHE A 107 5.22 6.74 1.75
CA PHE A 107 4.04 6.84 2.61
C PHE A 107 3.30 5.50 2.66
N GLY A 108 3.11 4.95 3.85
CA GLY A 108 2.36 3.72 4.10
C GLY A 108 0.96 4.02 4.64
N LEU A 109 -0.04 3.28 4.16
CA LEU A 109 -1.41 3.32 4.68
C LEU A 109 -1.84 1.93 5.11
N THR A 110 -2.27 1.78 6.36
CA THR A 110 -2.73 0.48 6.90
C THR A 110 -3.88 0.67 7.89
N ALA A 111 -4.90 -0.16 7.80
CA ALA A 111 -5.94 -0.25 8.83
C ALA A 111 -5.47 -1.00 10.10
N GLY A 112 -4.26 -1.52 10.09
CA GLY A 112 -3.58 -2.11 11.24
C GLY A 112 -2.65 -1.11 11.94
N LEU A 113 -1.77 -1.64 12.80
CA LEU A 113 -0.74 -0.84 13.47
C LEU A 113 0.31 -0.35 12.46
N PRO A 114 0.80 0.91 12.60
CA PRO A 114 1.83 1.47 11.72
C PRO A 114 3.09 0.60 11.59
N VAL A 115 3.49 -0.07 12.65
CA VAL A 115 4.66 -0.96 12.69
C VAL A 115 4.67 -2.01 11.56
N THR A 116 3.51 -2.39 11.06
CA THR A 116 3.38 -3.36 9.96
C THR A 116 4.01 -2.90 8.64
N LEU A 117 4.16 -1.59 8.43
CA LEU A 117 4.73 -1.01 7.22
C LEU A 117 5.99 -0.16 7.47
N GLU A 118 6.34 0.14 8.72
CA GLU A 118 7.51 0.97 9.07
C GLU A 118 8.79 0.46 8.43
N GLY A 119 9.01 -0.87 8.46
CA GLY A 119 10.19 -1.48 7.85
C GLY A 119 10.26 -1.39 6.32
N LEU A 120 9.16 -1.02 5.64
CA LEU A 120 9.12 -0.79 4.20
C LEU A 120 9.22 0.69 3.85
N VAL A 121 8.68 1.59 4.69
CA VAL A 121 8.78 3.03 4.43
C VAL A 121 10.15 3.60 4.82
N GLY A 122 10.80 3.03 5.82
CA GLY A 122 12.12 3.47 6.29
C GLY A 122 12.06 4.76 7.13
N GLU A 123 13.23 5.25 7.57
CA GLU A 123 13.35 6.38 8.51
C GLU A 123 12.82 7.71 7.94
N ASN A 124 12.94 7.93 6.63
CA ASN A 124 12.46 9.15 5.96
C ASN A 124 11.03 8.99 5.42
N GLY A 125 10.32 7.93 5.83
CA GLY A 125 8.95 7.66 5.44
C GLY A 125 7.96 7.96 6.55
N LYS A 126 6.67 7.83 6.25
CA LYS A 126 5.57 8.01 7.20
C LYS A 126 4.54 6.90 7.01
N VAL A 127 4.04 6.35 8.10
CA VAL A 127 2.92 5.41 8.07
C VAL A 127 1.72 6.03 8.77
N PHE A 128 0.58 6.04 8.09
CA PHE A 128 -0.70 6.31 8.70
C PHE A 128 -1.43 4.99 8.98
N GLY A 129 -1.80 4.76 10.23
CA GLY A 129 -2.47 3.53 10.69
C GLY A 129 -3.22 3.76 11.98
N LEU A 130 -3.82 2.71 12.52
CA LEU A 130 -4.55 2.75 13.79
C LEU A 130 -3.63 2.38 14.96
N ASN A 131 -3.53 3.28 15.95
CA ASN A 131 -2.80 3.05 17.19
C ASN A 131 -3.70 2.56 18.34
N SER A 132 -4.97 2.27 18.04
CA SER A 132 -5.98 1.81 19.00
C SER A 132 -6.85 0.71 18.39
N PHE A 133 -7.68 0.09 19.22
CA PHE A 133 -8.72 -0.80 18.69
C PHE A 133 -9.65 -0.03 17.74
N GLY A 134 -10.17 -0.75 16.74
CA GLY A 134 -11.16 -0.24 15.82
C GLY A 134 -12.53 -0.02 16.47
N PHE A 135 -13.47 0.47 15.67
CA PHE A 135 -14.84 0.75 16.08
C PHE A 135 -15.83 -0.06 15.24
N SER A 136 -17.07 -0.20 15.73
CA SER A 136 -18.12 -0.88 15.02
C SER A 136 -19.06 0.16 14.39
N ALA A 137 -18.98 0.30 13.06
CA ALA A 137 -19.86 1.14 12.25
C ALA A 137 -19.76 0.71 10.78
N PRO A 138 -20.64 1.20 9.87
CA PRO A 138 -20.43 1.04 8.43
C PRO A 138 -19.07 1.58 8.00
N TYR A 139 -18.37 0.87 7.12
CA TYR A 139 -16.98 1.19 6.76
C TYR A 139 -16.78 2.64 6.28
N LYS A 140 -17.72 3.20 5.50
CA LYS A 140 -17.62 4.60 5.04
C LYS A 140 -17.59 5.61 6.20
N VAL A 141 -18.35 5.34 7.26
CA VAL A 141 -18.35 6.18 8.47
C VAL A 141 -17.01 6.05 9.21
N LEU A 142 -16.46 4.84 9.24
CA LEU A 142 -15.16 4.58 9.84
C LEU A 142 -14.04 5.24 9.04
N ASP A 143 -14.07 5.14 7.72
CA ASP A 143 -13.08 5.76 6.85
C ASP A 143 -13.00 7.27 7.07
N GLU A 144 -14.16 7.95 7.13
CA GLU A 144 -14.20 9.38 7.41
C GLU A 144 -13.71 9.73 8.82
N LYS A 145 -14.21 9.03 9.85
CA LYS A 145 -13.87 9.33 11.25
C LYS A 145 -12.44 8.99 11.63
N LEU A 146 -11.87 7.96 11.01
CA LEU A 146 -10.52 7.48 11.28
C LEU A 146 -9.48 8.03 10.29
N GLY A 147 -9.93 8.76 9.27
CA GLY A 147 -9.03 9.41 8.32
C GLY A 147 -8.55 8.53 7.17
N PHE A 148 -9.21 7.41 6.87
CA PHE A 148 -8.90 6.57 5.70
C PHE A 148 -9.51 7.15 4.42
N THR A 149 -9.20 8.42 4.14
CA THR A 149 -9.77 9.20 3.04
C THR A 149 -8.69 9.68 2.07
N ALA A 150 -9.07 9.90 0.81
CA ALA A 150 -8.20 10.48 -0.20
C ALA A 150 -7.60 11.82 0.24
N GLN A 151 -8.42 12.67 0.88
CA GLN A 151 -7.98 13.98 1.36
C GLN A 151 -6.93 13.88 2.46
N ASN A 152 -7.09 12.93 3.39
CA ASN A 152 -6.07 12.74 4.42
C ASN A 152 -4.77 12.19 3.85
N VAL A 153 -4.84 11.22 2.91
CA VAL A 153 -3.64 10.74 2.18
C VAL A 153 -2.92 11.91 1.52
N TYR A 154 -3.64 12.76 0.79
CA TYR A 154 -3.07 13.96 0.17
C TYR A 154 -2.36 14.86 1.19
N ASN A 155 -3.03 15.20 2.31
CA ASN A 155 -2.48 16.08 3.34
C ASN A 155 -1.21 15.48 3.98
N GLN A 156 -1.26 14.19 4.34
CA GLN A 156 -0.14 13.48 4.97
C GLN A 156 1.08 13.39 4.04
N VAL A 157 0.85 13.16 2.76
CA VAL A 157 1.93 13.09 1.76
C VAL A 157 2.52 14.48 1.49
N LYS A 158 1.68 15.53 1.40
CA LYS A 158 2.18 16.91 1.27
C LYS A 158 3.05 17.32 2.45
N GLU A 159 2.63 16.98 3.68
CA GLU A 159 3.43 17.20 4.88
C GLU A 159 4.77 16.43 4.80
N LEU A 160 4.73 15.15 4.42
CA LEU A 160 5.92 14.32 4.27
C LEU A 160 6.91 14.92 3.25
N LEU A 161 6.43 15.44 2.13
CA LEU A 161 7.29 16.00 1.07
C LEU A 161 7.94 17.34 1.47
N ASN A 162 7.30 18.11 2.36
CA ASN A 162 7.79 19.42 2.82
C ASN A 162 8.79 19.34 3.99
N ASN A 163 8.88 18.18 4.65
CA ASN A 163 9.86 17.90 5.71
C ASN A 163 11.14 17.26 5.14
#